data_458d0f22a90a5816ac29f2ccaed769dd
#
_entry.id   458d0f22a90a5816ac29f2ccaed769dd
#
_cell.length_a   1.000
_cell.length_b   1.000
_cell.length_c   1.000
_cell.angle_alpha   90.00
_cell.angle_beta   90.00
_cell.angle_gamma   90.00
#
_symmetry.space_group_name_H-M   'P 1'
#
loop_
_entity.id
_entity.type
_entity.pdbx_description
1 polymer ?
#
loop_
_entity_poly.entity_id
_entity_poly.type
_entity_poly.pdbx_seq_one_letter_code
_entity_poly.pdbx_strand_id
1 'polypeptide(L)'
;MAAEPSPLPEGPSASTEAATSALKRFVEEVSSFEADFEQIQRDDTGFELERSEGRFWLQRPGRFRWEVRSPFPQTVVADSETLWTYEPDLAQVTRRPADAALAGTPAELLADGSALETRFRIVAPETATALDGEGEAQVVLLEPRSAESDFQSVTLLLAEGVPRALVFADQLGGQTTVRFSNITVNGEIAPEQLRFTPPKGADVVVVE
;
A
#
# COMPACT_ATOMS: atom_id res chain seq x y z
N MET A 1 46.19 -26.90 9.43
CA MET A 1 45.38 -25.87 10.07
C MET A 1 44.09 -25.81 9.29
N ALA A 2 43.06 -26.50 9.78
CA ALA A 2 41.74 -26.58 9.10
C ALA A 2 40.97 -25.32 9.49
N ALA A 3 40.45 -24.61 8.49
CA ALA A 3 39.55 -23.48 8.70
C ALA A 3 38.21 -24.01 9.21
N GLU A 4 37.76 -23.53 10.36
CA GLU A 4 36.39 -23.78 10.86
C GLU A 4 35.37 -23.18 9.90
N PRO A 5 34.25 -23.88 9.63
CA PRO A 5 33.19 -23.34 8.82
C PRO A 5 32.51 -22.18 9.59
N SER A 6 32.38 -21.03 8.92
CA SER A 6 31.61 -19.91 9.44
C SER A 6 30.17 -20.36 9.77
N PRO A 7 29.62 -19.94 10.92
CA PRO A 7 28.26 -20.27 11.27
C PRO A 7 27.28 -19.67 10.22
N LEU A 8 26.30 -20.49 9.86
CA LEU A 8 25.17 -20.08 9.04
C LEU A 8 24.44 -18.90 9.74
N PRO A 9 23.87 -17.94 8.99
CA PRO A 9 23.15 -16.83 9.61
C PRO A 9 22.01 -17.37 10.47
N GLU A 10 22.09 -17.10 11.75
CA GLU A 10 21.05 -17.40 12.72
C GLU A 10 19.82 -16.56 12.36
N GLY A 11 18.62 -17.09 12.57
CA GLY A 11 17.27 -16.59 12.33
C GLY A 11 17.00 -15.07 12.26
N PRO A 12 15.78 -14.64 12.06
CA PRO A 12 15.47 -13.23 11.82
C PRO A 12 16.03 -12.35 12.95
N SER A 13 16.68 -11.24 12.59
CA SER A 13 17.22 -10.31 13.58
C SER A 13 16.11 -9.74 14.47
N ALA A 14 16.44 -9.29 15.69
CA ALA A 14 15.45 -8.68 16.60
C ALA A 14 14.68 -7.51 15.97
N SER A 15 15.30 -6.80 15.02
CA SER A 15 14.65 -5.74 14.24
C SER A 15 13.60 -6.28 13.25
N THR A 16 13.85 -7.46 12.65
CA THR A 16 12.87 -8.12 11.77
C THR A 16 11.67 -8.61 12.56
N GLU A 17 11.88 -9.13 13.76
CA GLU A 17 10.79 -9.57 14.64
C GLU A 17 9.93 -8.38 15.09
N ALA A 18 10.52 -7.25 15.44
CA ALA A 18 9.81 -6.04 15.80
C ALA A 18 8.99 -5.49 14.62
N ALA A 19 9.56 -5.43 13.43
CA ALA A 19 8.89 -5.01 12.20
C ALA A 19 7.70 -5.94 11.86
N THR A 20 7.91 -7.26 11.95
CA THR A 20 6.85 -8.26 11.74
C THR A 20 5.72 -8.09 12.75
N SER A 21 6.05 -7.88 14.02
CA SER A 21 5.07 -7.68 15.09
C SER A 21 4.27 -6.39 14.90
N ALA A 22 4.89 -5.32 14.43
CA ALA A 22 4.21 -4.06 14.15
C ALA A 22 3.22 -4.21 13.00
N LEU A 23 3.63 -4.87 11.91
CA LEU A 23 2.77 -5.14 10.77
C LEU A 23 1.58 -6.04 11.15
N LYS A 24 1.83 -7.11 11.92
CA LYS A 24 0.76 -7.99 12.42
C LYS A 24 -0.25 -7.23 13.25
N ARG A 25 0.20 -6.40 14.17
CA ARG A 25 -0.71 -5.56 14.97
C ARG A 25 -1.59 -4.66 14.10
N PHE A 26 -1.01 -3.99 13.11
CA PHE A 26 -1.81 -3.18 12.18
C PHE A 26 -2.87 -4.02 11.47
N VAL A 27 -2.52 -5.21 10.99
CA VAL A 27 -3.45 -6.10 10.29
C VAL A 27 -4.56 -6.62 11.20
N GLU A 28 -4.24 -6.96 12.45
CA GLU A 28 -5.17 -7.60 13.40
C GLU A 28 -6.02 -6.59 14.16
N GLU A 29 -5.45 -5.43 14.53
CA GLU A 29 -6.10 -4.47 15.42
C GLU A 29 -6.83 -3.34 14.67
N VAL A 30 -6.45 -3.07 13.39
CA VAL A 30 -7.08 -2.01 12.60
C VAL A 30 -8.14 -2.59 11.66
N SER A 31 -9.40 -2.46 12.05
CA SER A 31 -10.56 -2.89 11.26
C SER A 31 -11.01 -1.88 10.21
N SER A 32 -10.78 -0.58 10.48
CA SER A 32 -11.01 0.50 9.52
C SER A 32 -9.90 1.53 9.60
N PHE A 33 -9.61 2.14 8.45
CA PHE A 33 -8.60 3.18 8.30
C PHE A 33 -9.11 4.23 7.32
N GLU A 34 -9.04 5.49 7.71
CA GLU A 34 -9.40 6.63 6.88
C GLU A 34 -8.31 7.67 6.97
N ALA A 35 -7.86 8.21 5.84
CA ALA A 35 -6.81 9.20 5.79
C ALA A 35 -6.87 10.06 4.52
N ASP A 36 -6.37 11.27 4.59
CA ASP A 36 -5.93 11.98 3.40
C ASP A 36 -4.55 11.47 2.99
N PHE A 37 -4.24 11.49 1.69
CA PHE A 37 -2.93 11.10 1.19
C PHE A 37 -2.37 12.11 0.21
N GLU A 38 -1.04 12.20 0.19
CA GLU A 38 -0.24 12.78 -0.86
C GLU A 38 0.62 11.67 -1.47
N GLN A 39 0.59 11.53 -2.80
CA GLN A 39 1.42 10.59 -3.55
C GLN A 39 2.37 11.36 -4.45
N ILE A 40 3.65 11.01 -4.41
CA ILE A 40 4.69 11.60 -5.24
C ILE A 40 5.42 10.49 -5.98
N GLN A 41 5.44 10.57 -7.29
CA GLN A 41 6.22 9.68 -8.15
C GLN A 41 7.50 10.37 -8.60
N ARG A 42 8.64 9.67 -8.49
CA ARG A 42 9.96 10.14 -8.93
C ARG A 42 10.60 9.12 -9.83
N ASP A 43 11.41 9.60 -10.76
CA ASP A 43 12.28 8.75 -11.58
C ASP A 43 13.54 8.27 -10.81
N ASP A 44 14.40 7.53 -11.48
CA ASP A 44 15.67 7.03 -10.95
C ASP A 44 16.69 8.12 -10.62
N THR A 45 16.51 9.34 -11.12
CA THR A 45 17.33 10.52 -10.78
C THR A 45 16.80 11.29 -9.59
N GLY A 46 15.59 10.95 -9.09
CA GLY A 46 14.88 11.64 -8.03
C GLY A 46 14.04 12.82 -8.51
N PHE A 47 13.94 13.04 -9.84
CA PHE A 47 13.08 14.08 -10.40
C PHE A 47 11.60 13.73 -10.21
N GLU A 48 10.82 14.69 -9.72
CA GLU A 48 9.39 14.50 -9.51
C GLU A 48 8.64 14.48 -10.83
N LEU A 49 8.05 13.34 -11.15
CA LEU A 49 7.27 13.12 -12.37
C LEU A 49 5.82 13.54 -12.18
N GLU A 50 5.25 13.17 -11.03
CA GLU A 50 3.84 13.41 -10.73
C GLU A 50 3.65 13.61 -9.22
N ARG A 51 2.71 14.47 -8.86
CA ARG A 51 2.20 14.64 -7.50
C ARG A 51 0.68 14.60 -7.55
N SER A 52 0.11 13.75 -6.74
CA SER A 52 -1.34 13.63 -6.61
C SER A 52 -1.74 13.64 -5.14
N GLU A 53 -2.96 14.05 -4.88
CA GLU A 53 -3.54 14.07 -3.55
C GLU A 53 -4.97 13.53 -3.56
N GLY A 54 -5.39 13.00 -2.41
CA GLY A 54 -6.71 12.41 -2.34
C GLY A 54 -7.07 11.93 -0.95
N ARG A 55 -8.00 10.98 -0.92
CA ARG A 55 -8.48 10.37 0.32
C ARG A 55 -8.62 8.88 0.18
N PHE A 56 -8.31 8.15 1.25
CA PHE A 56 -8.35 6.71 1.34
C PHE A 56 -9.26 6.27 2.47
N TRP A 57 -10.12 5.29 2.19
CA TRP A 57 -10.95 4.60 3.15
C TRP A 57 -10.73 3.10 3.00
N LEU A 58 -10.53 2.44 4.11
CA LEU A 58 -10.36 1.00 4.19
C LEU A 58 -11.28 0.44 5.27
N GLN A 59 -11.99 -0.61 4.97
CA GLN A 59 -12.72 -1.43 5.94
C GLN A 59 -12.46 -2.90 5.66
N ARG A 60 -11.85 -3.57 6.60
CA ARG A 60 -11.58 -5.01 6.50
C ARG A 60 -12.85 -5.83 6.69
N PRO A 61 -12.95 -7.00 6.05
CA PRO A 61 -12.02 -7.51 5.04
C PRO A 61 -12.27 -6.93 3.65
N GLY A 62 -11.20 -6.62 2.92
CA GLY A 62 -11.20 -6.46 1.46
C GLY A 62 -12.00 -5.32 0.84
N ARG A 63 -12.51 -4.37 1.63
CA ARG A 63 -13.24 -3.21 1.09
C ARG A 63 -12.43 -1.95 1.26
N PHE A 64 -12.29 -1.18 0.18
CA PHE A 64 -11.63 0.12 0.23
C PHE A 64 -12.12 1.05 -0.87
N ARG A 65 -11.84 2.35 -0.68
CA ARG A 65 -11.94 3.41 -1.68
C ARG A 65 -10.66 4.21 -1.66
N TRP A 66 -10.06 4.33 -2.82
CA TRP A 66 -8.92 5.22 -3.09
C TRP A 66 -9.40 6.30 -4.06
N GLU A 67 -9.42 7.55 -3.63
CA GLU A 67 -9.94 8.67 -4.41
C GLU A 67 -8.84 9.69 -4.63
N VAL A 68 -8.30 9.76 -5.84
CA VAL A 68 -7.43 10.84 -6.29
C VAL A 68 -8.33 12.03 -6.67
N ARG A 69 -8.02 13.20 -6.11
CA ARG A 69 -8.76 14.44 -6.34
C ARG A 69 -8.06 15.37 -7.30
N SER A 70 -6.74 15.40 -7.25
CA SER A 70 -5.92 16.22 -8.14
C SER A 70 -4.59 15.52 -8.45
N PRO A 71 -3.93 15.85 -9.60
CA PRO A 71 -4.42 16.70 -10.67
C PRO A 71 -5.44 16.01 -11.60
N PHE A 72 -5.41 14.66 -11.68
CA PHE A 72 -6.29 13.86 -12.53
C PHE A 72 -7.21 13.02 -11.65
N PRO A 73 -8.50 13.42 -11.51
CA PRO A 73 -9.44 12.69 -10.67
C PRO A 73 -9.57 11.23 -11.09
N GLN A 74 -9.43 10.33 -10.12
CA GLN A 74 -9.64 8.90 -10.31
C GLN A 74 -10.22 8.31 -9.04
N THR A 75 -11.12 7.36 -9.19
CA THR A 75 -11.68 6.64 -8.05
C THR A 75 -11.50 5.14 -8.26
N VAL A 76 -10.88 4.48 -7.28
CA VAL A 76 -10.77 3.02 -7.24
C VAL A 76 -11.54 2.52 -6.01
N VAL A 77 -12.50 1.60 -6.22
CA VAL A 77 -13.31 1.01 -5.15
C VAL A 77 -13.29 -0.49 -5.25
N ALA A 78 -12.94 -1.16 -4.14
CA ALA A 78 -13.10 -2.60 -3.98
C ALA A 78 -14.24 -2.89 -3.02
N ASP A 79 -15.13 -3.80 -3.41
CA ASP A 79 -16.29 -4.25 -2.61
C ASP A 79 -16.18 -5.71 -2.15
N SER A 80 -15.00 -6.26 -2.07
CA SER A 80 -14.62 -7.64 -1.78
C SER A 80 -14.66 -8.60 -2.97
N GLU A 81 -15.48 -8.38 -3.95
CA GLU A 81 -15.62 -9.25 -5.15
C GLU A 81 -15.16 -8.55 -6.42
N THR A 82 -15.36 -7.24 -6.48
CA THR A 82 -15.16 -6.44 -7.68
C THR A 82 -14.26 -5.24 -7.36
N LEU A 83 -13.34 -4.96 -8.26
CA LEU A 83 -12.60 -3.70 -8.32
C LEU A 83 -13.17 -2.83 -9.43
N TRP A 84 -13.58 -1.64 -9.05
CA TRP A 84 -14.05 -0.59 -9.93
C TRP A 84 -12.98 0.49 -10.03
N THR A 85 -12.64 0.90 -11.26
CA THR A 85 -11.82 2.08 -11.50
C THR A 85 -12.63 3.05 -12.35
N TYR A 86 -12.79 4.26 -11.86
CA TYR A 86 -13.51 5.32 -12.57
C TYR A 86 -12.58 6.49 -12.86
N GLU A 87 -12.54 6.88 -14.11
CA GLU A 87 -11.79 8.00 -14.66
C GLU A 87 -12.78 9.04 -15.23
N PRO A 88 -13.11 10.07 -14.43
CA PRO A 88 -14.13 11.06 -14.82
C PRO A 88 -13.83 11.77 -16.14
N ASP A 89 -12.55 12.12 -16.37
CA ASP A 89 -12.12 12.85 -17.58
C ASP A 89 -12.31 12.04 -18.86
N LEU A 90 -12.30 10.72 -18.76
CA LEU A 90 -12.56 9.79 -19.86
C LEU A 90 -14.03 9.32 -19.89
N ALA A 91 -14.82 9.68 -18.87
CA ALA A 91 -16.14 9.12 -18.62
C ALA A 91 -16.16 7.58 -18.69
N GLN A 92 -15.08 6.93 -18.24
CA GLN A 92 -14.88 5.48 -18.34
C GLN A 92 -14.84 4.84 -16.95
N VAL A 93 -15.49 3.69 -16.86
CA VAL A 93 -15.43 2.79 -15.70
C VAL A 93 -14.85 1.46 -16.15
N THR A 94 -13.81 0.99 -15.46
CA THR A 94 -13.30 -0.37 -15.63
C THR A 94 -13.77 -1.23 -14.45
N ARG A 95 -14.28 -2.42 -14.76
CA ARG A 95 -14.67 -3.43 -13.78
C ARG A 95 -13.78 -4.66 -13.91
N ARG A 96 -13.20 -5.13 -12.80
CA ARG A 96 -12.35 -6.33 -12.73
C ARG A 96 -12.72 -7.17 -11.51
N PRO A 97 -12.45 -8.50 -11.49
CA PRO A 97 -12.44 -9.26 -10.25
C PRO A 97 -11.42 -8.68 -9.25
N ALA A 98 -11.81 -8.60 -7.97
CA ALA A 98 -10.96 -7.97 -6.95
C ALA A 98 -9.65 -8.72 -6.72
N ASP A 99 -9.67 -10.05 -6.78
CA ASP A 99 -8.51 -10.93 -6.58
C ASP A 99 -7.43 -10.80 -7.67
N ALA A 100 -7.85 -10.53 -8.91
CA ALA A 100 -6.94 -10.36 -10.04
C ALA A 100 -6.35 -8.93 -10.15
N ALA A 101 -7.02 -7.94 -9.57
CA ALA A 101 -6.77 -6.53 -9.84
C ALA A 101 -5.99 -5.80 -8.74
N LEU A 102 -5.88 -6.40 -7.56
CA LEU A 102 -5.21 -5.78 -6.41
C LEU A 102 -3.69 -5.97 -6.42
N ALA A 103 -3.16 -6.81 -7.33
CA ALA A 103 -1.74 -7.12 -7.40
C ALA A 103 -0.91 -5.86 -7.65
N GLY A 104 -0.21 -5.39 -6.61
CA GLY A 104 0.78 -4.34 -6.72
C GLY A 104 0.30 -2.92 -6.42
N THR A 105 -0.89 -2.71 -5.87
CA THR A 105 -1.33 -1.36 -5.49
C THR A 105 -1.06 -1.03 -4.02
N PRO A 106 -0.84 0.26 -3.66
CA PRO A 106 -0.73 0.69 -2.25
C PRO A 106 -1.93 0.27 -1.40
N ALA A 107 -3.13 0.28 -1.99
CA ALA A 107 -4.36 -0.09 -1.34
C ALA A 107 -4.41 -1.58 -0.96
N GLU A 108 -3.87 -2.47 -1.80
CA GLU A 108 -3.81 -3.92 -1.53
C GLU A 108 -3.00 -4.23 -0.28
N LEU A 109 -1.81 -3.63 -0.16
CA LEU A 109 -0.94 -3.84 1.00
C LEU A 109 -1.64 -3.49 2.32
N LEU A 110 -2.53 -2.50 2.29
CA LEU A 110 -3.27 -2.09 3.47
C LEU A 110 -4.58 -2.87 3.64
N ALA A 111 -5.21 -3.33 2.56
CA ALA A 111 -6.53 -3.95 2.60
C ALA A 111 -6.51 -5.43 3.00
N ASP A 112 -5.53 -6.18 2.51
CA ASP A 112 -5.42 -7.62 2.77
C ASP A 112 -4.12 -7.96 3.49
N GLY A 113 -4.19 -7.95 4.81
CA GLY A 113 -3.04 -8.32 5.65
C GLY A 113 -2.58 -9.76 5.49
N SER A 114 -3.46 -10.68 5.05
CA SER A 114 -3.10 -12.07 4.81
C SER A 114 -2.24 -12.24 3.55
N ALA A 115 -2.44 -11.38 2.56
CA ALA A 115 -1.63 -11.34 1.34
C ALA A 115 -0.18 -10.90 1.62
N LEU A 116 0.05 -10.10 2.66
CA LEU A 116 1.39 -9.60 2.99
C LEU A 116 2.38 -10.72 3.26
N GLU A 117 2.04 -11.70 4.09
CA GLU A 117 2.95 -12.80 4.43
C GLU A 117 3.12 -13.80 3.26
N THR A 118 2.09 -13.97 2.43
CA THR A 118 2.14 -14.90 1.29
C THR A 118 2.86 -14.33 0.09
N ARG A 119 2.71 -13.05 -0.18
CA ARG A 119 3.27 -12.37 -1.36
C ARG A 119 4.60 -11.69 -1.11
N PHE A 120 4.89 -11.30 0.14
CA PHE A 120 6.10 -10.57 0.50
C PHE A 120 6.92 -11.33 1.54
N ARG A 121 8.22 -11.08 1.50
CA ARG A 121 9.16 -11.41 2.56
C ARG A 121 9.42 -10.15 3.37
N ILE A 122 9.26 -10.22 4.69
CA ILE A 122 9.60 -9.12 5.57
C ILE A 122 11.11 -9.16 5.79
N VAL A 123 11.78 -8.05 5.51
CA VAL A 123 13.22 -7.86 5.69
C VAL A 123 13.42 -6.67 6.62
N ALA A 124 14.32 -6.79 7.59
CA ALA A 124 14.68 -5.63 8.39
C ALA A 124 15.53 -4.69 7.54
N PRO A 125 15.20 -3.40 7.44
CA PRO A 125 16.08 -2.44 6.79
C PRO A 125 17.39 -2.31 7.58
N GLU A 126 18.50 -2.20 6.86
CA GLU A 126 19.83 -1.98 7.49
C GLU A 126 19.92 -0.63 8.20
N THR A 127 19.12 0.34 7.80
CA THR A 127 18.98 1.67 8.40
C THR A 127 17.53 2.07 8.48
N ALA A 128 17.05 2.42 9.68
CA ALA A 128 15.75 3.05 9.86
C ALA A 128 15.82 4.48 9.30
N THR A 129 15.42 4.66 8.04
CA THR A 129 15.27 6.00 7.48
C THR A 129 13.89 6.53 7.89
N ALA A 130 13.83 7.31 8.97
CA ALA A 130 12.64 8.10 9.24
C ALA A 130 12.45 9.08 8.07
N LEU A 131 11.26 9.14 7.50
CA LEU A 131 10.91 10.24 6.60
C LEU A 131 10.88 11.52 7.44
N ASP A 132 11.50 12.58 6.92
CA ASP A 132 11.72 13.85 7.63
C ASP A 132 10.51 14.32 8.44
N GLY A 133 10.66 14.44 9.76
CA GLY A 133 9.68 15.06 10.67
C GLY A 133 8.72 14.13 11.40
N GLU A 134 8.73 12.84 11.15
CA GLU A 134 7.95 11.85 11.90
C GLU A 134 8.83 11.30 13.05
N GLY A 135 8.27 11.24 14.27
CA GLY A 135 8.97 10.70 15.44
C GLY A 135 9.47 9.25 15.25
N GLU A 136 9.67 8.50 16.33
CA GLU A 136 10.10 7.09 16.23
C GLU A 136 9.12 6.27 15.38
N ALA A 137 9.48 6.05 14.12
CA ALA A 137 8.73 5.21 13.20
C ALA A 137 9.39 3.83 13.10
N GLN A 138 8.57 2.80 13.12
CA GLN A 138 8.99 1.44 12.79
C GLN A 138 8.99 1.29 11.27
N VAL A 139 10.10 0.89 10.73
CA VAL A 139 10.27 0.69 9.29
C VAL A 139 10.16 -0.80 8.98
N VAL A 140 9.24 -1.15 8.10
CA VAL A 140 9.05 -2.52 7.61
C VAL A 140 9.39 -2.55 6.13
N LEU A 141 10.45 -3.25 5.77
CA LEU A 141 10.81 -3.49 4.38
C LEU A 141 10.19 -4.80 3.91
N LEU A 142 9.47 -4.72 2.80
CA LEU A 142 8.79 -5.84 2.16
C LEU A 142 9.42 -6.08 0.79
N GLU A 143 9.88 -7.29 0.53
CA GLU A 143 10.35 -7.73 -0.78
C GLU A 143 9.36 -8.72 -1.40
N PRO A 144 8.92 -8.50 -2.65
CA PRO A 144 8.06 -9.45 -3.33
C PRO A 144 8.69 -10.83 -3.43
N ARG A 145 7.88 -11.88 -3.26
CA ARG A 145 8.33 -13.27 -3.47
C ARG A 145 8.33 -13.67 -4.95
N SER A 146 7.53 -12.99 -5.77
CA SER A 146 7.48 -13.17 -7.22
C SER A 146 8.47 -12.26 -7.93
N ALA A 147 9.22 -12.82 -8.87
CA ALA A 147 10.09 -12.04 -9.76
C ALA A 147 9.32 -11.23 -10.82
N GLU A 148 8.02 -11.51 -11.00
CA GLU A 148 7.13 -10.81 -11.92
C GLU A 148 6.45 -9.59 -11.30
N SER A 149 6.86 -9.20 -10.08
CA SER A 149 6.35 -8.00 -9.41
C SER A 149 6.82 -6.74 -10.12
N ASP A 150 5.93 -5.75 -10.24
CA ASP A 150 6.25 -4.42 -10.75
C ASP A 150 7.18 -3.65 -9.78
N PHE A 151 7.26 -4.08 -8.52
CA PHE A 151 8.08 -3.46 -7.48
C PHE A 151 9.27 -4.33 -7.10
N GLN A 152 10.40 -3.68 -6.87
CA GLN A 152 11.59 -4.28 -6.27
C GLN A 152 11.39 -4.42 -4.75
N SER A 153 10.83 -3.39 -4.13
CA SER A 153 10.56 -3.39 -2.69
C SER A 153 9.44 -2.41 -2.31
N VAL A 154 8.86 -2.64 -1.14
CA VAL A 154 7.94 -1.71 -0.52
C VAL A 154 8.40 -1.44 0.91
N THR A 155 8.57 -0.18 1.26
CA THR A 155 8.85 0.24 2.63
C THR A 155 7.59 0.80 3.26
N LEU A 156 7.20 0.26 4.39
CA LEU A 156 6.07 0.73 5.19
C LEU A 156 6.60 1.40 6.46
N LEU A 157 6.22 2.64 6.69
CA LEU A 157 6.52 3.38 7.91
C LEU A 157 5.30 3.34 8.83
N LEU A 158 5.49 2.85 10.04
CA LEU A 158 4.45 2.74 11.07
C LEU A 158 4.82 3.61 12.27
N ALA A 159 3.93 4.50 12.69
CA ALA A 159 4.03 5.16 13.99
C ALA A 159 2.89 4.64 14.87
N GLU A 160 3.24 4.15 16.07
CA GLU A 160 2.28 3.55 17.00
C GLU A 160 1.43 2.42 16.39
N GLY A 161 2.02 1.64 15.45
CA GLY A 161 1.31 0.58 14.74
C GLY A 161 0.39 1.06 13.60
N VAL A 162 0.38 2.36 13.29
CA VAL A 162 -0.47 2.95 12.25
C VAL A 162 0.38 3.39 11.06
N PRO A 163 0.01 3.05 9.82
CA PRO A 163 0.73 3.49 8.62
C PRO A 163 0.78 5.01 8.50
N ARG A 164 1.98 5.55 8.31
CA ARG A 164 2.23 6.97 8.03
C ARG A 164 2.66 7.18 6.59
N ALA A 165 3.44 6.24 6.06
CA ALA A 165 3.86 6.31 4.67
C ALA A 165 4.12 4.93 4.10
N LEU A 166 4.01 4.86 2.76
CA LEU A 166 4.43 3.75 1.91
C LEU A 166 5.42 4.28 0.88
N VAL A 167 6.48 3.54 0.63
CA VAL A 167 7.44 3.85 -0.43
C VAL A 167 7.62 2.61 -1.29
N PHE A 168 7.27 2.73 -2.55
CA PHE A 168 7.43 1.69 -3.56
C PHE A 168 8.66 2.00 -4.40
N ALA A 169 9.62 1.09 -4.46
CA ALA A 169 10.72 1.15 -5.40
C ALA A 169 10.40 0.25 -6.58
N ASP A 170 10.43 0.77 -7.80
CA ASP A 170 10.20 -0.01 -9.01
C ASP A 170 11.47 -0.69 -9.51
N GLN A 171 11.34 -1.55 -10.53
CA GLN A 171 12.46 -2.28 -11.12
C GLN A 171 13.41 -1.40 -11.92
N LEU A 172 13.04 -0.18 -12.25
CA LEU A 172 13.81 0.77 -13.06
C LEU A 172 14.54 1.82 -12.20
N GLY A 173 14.37 1.77 -10.87
CA GLY A 173 14.97 2.70 -9.93
C GLY A 173 14.10 3.90 -9.59
N GLY A 174 12.90 3.98 -10.17
CA GLY A 174 11.90 4.98 -9.81
C GLY A 174 11.27 4.69 -8.44
N GLN A 175 10.62 5.69 -7.87
CA GLN A 175 10.05 5.60 -6.54
C GLN A 175 8.69 6.30 -6.46
N THR A 176 7.71 5.61 -5.88
CA THR A 176 6.41 6.20 -5.52
C THR A 176 6.29 6.27 -4.01
N THR A 177 6.13 7.46 -3.47
CA THR A 177 5.92 7.70 -2.04
C THR A 177 4.48 8.12 -1.80
N VAL A 178 3.79 7.42 -0.90
CA VAL A 178 2.46 7.79 -0.40
C VAL A 178 2.60 8.18 1.06
N ARG A 179 2.15 9.36 1.44
CA ARG A 179 2.11 9.86 2.83
C ARG A 179 0.68 10.03 3.28
N PHE A 180 0.36 9.58 4.48
CA PHE A 180 -0.96 9.71 5.07
C PHE A 180 -1.00 10.81 6.11
N SER A 181 -2.08 11.58 6.11
CA SER A 181 -2.38 12.62 7.09
C SER A 181 -3.85 12.55 7.52
N ASN A 182 -4.23 13.26 8.59
CA ASN A 182 -5.61 13.26 9.10
C ASN A 182 -6.17 11.85 9.32
N ILE A 183 -5.34 10.97 9.88
CA ILE A 183 -5.62 9.54 10.02
C ILE A 183 -6.64 9.28 11.12
N THR A 184 -7.65 8.47 10.81
CA THR A 184 -8.60 7.91 11.77
C THR A 184 -8.57 6.39 11.63
N VAL A 185 -8.32 5.68 12.74
CA VAL A 185 -8.37 4.21 12.80
C VAL A 185 -9.56 3.74 13.63
N ASN A 186 -10.15 2.62 13.22
CA ASN A 186 -11.28 1.99 13.89
C ASN A 186 -12.51 2.92 14.06
N GLY A 187 -12.60 3.96 13.20
CA GLY A 187 -13.76 4.82 13.10
C GLY A 187 -14.87 4.18 12.26
N GLU A 188 -16.08 4.71 12.39
CA GLU A 188 -17.20 4.30 11.55
C GLU A 188 -17.05 4.93 10.17
N ILE A 189 -17.05 4.09 9.12
CA ILE A 189 -17.05 4.53 7.72
C ILE A 189 -18.46 4.35 7.17
N ALA A 190 -19.03 5.42 6.63
CA ALA A 190 -20.35 5.36 6.02
C ALA A 190 -20.36 4.35 4.86
N PRO A 191 -21.35 3.44 4.80
CA PRO A 191 -21.39 2.38 3.77
C PRO A 191 -21.31 2.89 2.32
N GLU A 192 -21.78 4.11 2.08
CA GLU A 192 -21.76 4.78 0.79
C GLU A 192 -20.35 5.07 0.29
N GLN A 193 -19.41 5.28 1.22
CA GLN A 193 -17.98 5.52 0.88
C GLN A 193 -17.34 4.28 0.25
N LEU A 194 -17.79 3.09 0.62
CA LEU A 194 -17.23 1.81 0.18
C LEU A 194 -18.08 1.12 -0.91
N ARG A 195 -19.02 1.85 -1.51
CA ARG A 195 -19.80 1.38 -2.64
C ARG A 195 -19.53 2.23 -3.87
N PHE A 196 -19.62 1.59 -5.02
CA PHE A 196 -19.50 2.28 -6.30
C PHE A 196 -20.70 1.94 -7.19
N THR A 197 -21.25 2.97 -7.78
CA THR A 197 -22.26 2.83 -8.84
C THR A 197 -21.77 3.65 -10.02
N PRO A 198 -21.63 3.02 -11.21
CA PRO A 198 -21.21 3.75 -12.40
C PRO A 198 -22.09 4.98 -12.64
N PRO A 199 -21.50 6.16 -12.86
CA PRO A 199 -22.25 7.35 -13.20
C PRO A 199 -23.05 7.17 -14.49
N LYS A 200 -24.17 7.85 -14.58
CA LYS A 200 -25.01 7.81 -15.78
C LYS A 200 -24.23 8.39 -16.97
N GLY A 201 -24.10 7.61 -18.03
CA GLY A 201 -23.38 7.99 -19.25
C GLY A 201 -21.90 7.62 -19.26
N ALA A 202 -21.36 7.02 -18.21
CA ALA A 202 -20.02 6.45 -18.25
C ALA A 202 -20.03 5.14 -19.05
N ASP A 203 -18.96 4.94 -19.85
CA ASP A 203 -18.71 3.67 -20.55
C ASP A 203 -18.15 2.65 -19.56
N VAL A 204 -18.74 1.45 -19.53
CA VAL A 204 -18.31 0.39 -18.59
C VAL A 204 -17.61 -0.72 -19.34
N VAL A 205 -16.30 -0.82 -19.12
CA VAL A 205 -15.44 -1.87 -19.67
C VAL A 205 -15.28 -2.98 -18.63
N VAL A 206 -15.62 -4.21 -19.00
CA VAL A 206 -15.40 -5.40 -18.16
C VAL A 206 -14.12 -6.10 -18.61
N VAL A 207 -13.20 -6.31 -17.67
CA VAL A 207 -11.96 -7.06 -17.88
C VAL A 207 -12.05 -8.33 -17.04
N GLU A 208 -11.91 -9.48 -17.69
CA GLU A 208 -11.93 -10.82 -17.08
C GLU A 208 -10.54 -11.25 -16.61
#